data_5f6940aff11c9e4b00da5d5f2082cff5
#
_entry.id   5f6940aff11c9e4b00da5d5f2082cff5
#
_cell.length_a   1.000
_cell.length_b   1.000
_cell.length_c   1.000
_cell.angle_alpha   90.00
_cell.angle_beta   90.00
_cell.angle_gamma   90.00
#
_symmetry.space_group_name_H-M   'P 1'
#
loop_
_entity.id
_entity.type
_entity.pdbx_description
1 polymer ?
#
loop_
_entity_poly.entity_id
_entity_poly.type
_entity_poly.pdbx_seq_one_letter_code
_entity_poly.pdbx_strand_id
1 'polypeptide(L)'
;MMKLRTFKPARRQRERGFSLIEVLIALLVLAIGLLGLAALQAQGLRFNHDAYVRTQATHIAYDIVDRMRANTANAAAYTAADPNLACDPTVSTVNMDLSCWYDGLAAAIPGGNGLITANATANFFDITVRWTDRTPRDFGGGVVRAPSTAGECGAIAGRFWNAGNNTCMVQQTWTVWP
;
A
#
# COMPACT_ATOMS: atom_id res chain seq x y z
N MET A 1 5.81 37.21 -82.00
CA MET A 1 6.83 36.32 -81.37
C MET A 1 6.22 35.61 -80.18
N MET A 2 5.88 34.39 -80.34
CA MET A 2 5.17 33.56 -79.32
C MET A 2 6.22 32.78 -78.57
N LYS A 3 6.40 33.05 -77.22
CA LYS A 3 7.35 32.33 -76.33
C LYS A 3 6.77 30.97 -75.91
N LEU A 4 7.33 29.92 -76.46
CA LEU A 4 7.03 28.55 -76.00
C LEU A 4 7.53 28.34 -74.58
N ARG A 5 6.60 28.07 -73.61
CA ARG A 5 6.92 27.66 -72.27
C ARG A 5 7.31 26.19 -72.28
N THR A 6 8.55 25.89 -72.00
CA THR A 6 9.07 24.55 -71.79
C THR A 6 8.55 24.04 -70.44
N PHE A 7 7.70 23.00 -70.46
CA PHE A 7 7.28 22.24 -69.31
C PHE A 7 8.47 21.40 -68.79
N LYS A 8 8.97 21.71 -67.59
CA LYS A 8 9.90 20.83 -66.89
C LYS A 8 9.12 19.61 -66.33
N PRO A 9 9.48 18.36 -66.67
CA PRO A 9 8.83 17.20 -66.08
C PRO A 9 9.12 17.16 -64.59
N ALA A 10 8.08 17.02 -63.79
CA ALA A 10 8.18 16.82 -62.34
C ALA A 10 8.99 15.52 -62.07
N ARG A 11 10.09 15.66 -61.35
CA ARG A 11 10.90 14.52 -60.92
C ARG A 11 10.01 13.63 -60.05
N ARG A 12 9.59 12.46 -60.51
CA ARG A 12 8.96 11.42 -59.70
C ARG A 12 9.92 11.06 -58.58
N GLN A 13 9.58 11.43 -57.35
CA GLN A 13 10.26 10.91 -56.18
C GLN A 13 10.04 9.41 -56.16
N ARG A 14 11.13 8.66 -56.20
CA ARG A 14 11.09 7.20 -55.99
C ARG A 14 10.58 6.93 -54.59
N GLU A 15 9.36 6.44 -54.49
CA GLU A 15 8.84 5.94 -53.22
C GLU A 15 9.72 4.74 -52.82
N ARG A 16 10.44 4.92 -51.72
CA ARG A 16 11.20 3.82 -51.11
C ARG A 16 10.23 2.94 -50.34
N GLY A 17 9.96 1.76 -50.83
CA GLY A 17 9.20 0.75 -50.12
C GLY A 17 9.98 0.29 -48.88
N PHE A 18 9.28 0.06 -47.78
CA PHE A 18 9.85 -0.50 -46.55
C PHE A 18 10.32 -1.92 -46.79
N SER A 19 11.49 -2.27 -46.28
CA SER A 19 12.00 -3.63 -46.28
C SER A 19 11.24 -4.47 -45.25
N LEU A 20 10.95 -5.74 -45.55
CA LEU A 20 10.29 -6.65 -44.64
C LEU A 20 11.09 -6.81 -43.32
N ILE A 21 12.42 -6.79 -43.39
CA ILE A 21 13.31 -6.83 -42.21
C ILE A 21 13.17 -5.58 -41.35
N GLU A 22 12.98 -4.42 -41.93
CA GLU A 22 12.81 -3.15 -41.21
C GLU A 22 11.53 -3.17 -40.38
N VAL A 23 10.42 -3.70 -40.94
CA VAL A 23 9.16 -3.87 -40.20
C VAL A 23 9.33 -4.87 -39.05
N LEU A 24 10.05 -5.98 -39.27
CA LEU A 24 10.31 -6.95 -38.23
C LEU A 24 11.13 -6.37 -37.07
N ILE A 25 12.17 -5.59 -37.37
CA ILE A 25 12.99 -4.93 -36.34
C ILE A 25 12.15 -3.86 -35.59
N ALA A 26 11.34 -3.09 -36.31
CA ALA A 26 10.46 -2.10 -35.69
C ALA A 26 9.45 -2.74 -34.74
N LEU A 27 8.83 -3.86 -35.12
CA LEU A 27 7.92 -4.60 -34.25
C LEU A 27 8.63 -5.20 -33.04
N LEU A 28 9.85 -5.72 -33.20
CA LEU A 28 10.64 -6.25 -32.10
C LEU A 28 10.96 -5.15 -31.06
N VAL A 29 11.43 -3.99 -31.51
CA VAL A 29 11.74 -2.86 -30.63
C VAL A 29 10.47 -2.36 -29.94
N LEU A 30 9.36 -2.26 -30.66
CA LEU A 30 8.06 -1.88 -30.10
C LEU A 30 7.61 -2.88 -29.03
N ALA A 31 7.74 -4.20 -29.28
CA ALA A 31 7.36 -5.23 -28.32
C ALA A 31 8.16 -5.13 -27.02
N ILE A 32 9.48 -4.92 -27.09
CA ILE A 32 10.34 -4.72 -25.91
C ILE A 32 9.92 -3.47 -25.14
N GLY A 33 9.63 -2.38 -25.85
CA GLY A 33 9.17 -1.13 -25.25
C GLY A 33 7.84 -1.29 -24.50
N LEU A 34 6.87 -2.00 -25.10
CA LEU A 34 5.58 -2.28 -24.46
C LEU A 34 5.70 -3.19 -23.23
N LEU A 35 6.58 -4.20 -23.27
CA LEU A 35 6.85 -5.06 -22.11
C LEU A 35 7.46 -4.26 -20.95
N GLY A 36 8.40 -3.34 -21.24
CA GLY A 36 8.96 -2.44 -20.23
C GLY A 36 7.89 -1.54 -19.59
N LEU A 37 7.02 -0.95 -20.41
CA LEU A 37 5.91 -0.13 -19.93
C LEU A 37 4.91 -0.94 -19.08
N ALA A 38 4.58 -2.16 -19.49
CA ALA A 38 3.69 -3.03 -18.73
C ALA A 38 4.27 -3.38 -17.34
N ALA A 39 5.58 -3.65 -17.27
CA ALA A 39 6.27 -3.90 -16.00
C ALA A 39 6.21 -2.68 -15.07
N LEU A 40 6.41 -1.46 -15.58
CA LEU A 40 6.30 -0.22 -14.80
C LEU A 40 4.88 0.02 -14.29
N GLN A 41 3.85 -0.23 -15.12
CA GLN A 41 2.45 -0.10 -14.71
C GLN A 41 2.11 -1.09 -13.59
N ALA A 42 2.53 -2.35 -13.71
CA ALA A 42 2.32 -3.34 -12.66
C ALA A 42 2.97 -2.94 -11.33
N GLN A 43 4.16 -2.34 -11.39
CA GLN A 43 4.85 -1.80 -10.21
C GLN A 43 4.08 -0.61 -9.60
N GLY A 44 3.61 0.31 -10.43
CA GLY A 44 2.83 1.48 -9.99
C GLY A 44 1.54 1.08 -9.26
N LEU A 45 0.80 0.09 -9.77
CA LEU A 45 -0.41 -0.41 -9.11
C LEU A 45 -0.12 -0.99 -7.72
N ARG A 46 1.02 -1.68 -7.55
CA ARG A 46 1.42 -2.22 -6.24
C ARG A 46 1.72 -1.10 -5.25
N PHE A 47 2.46 -0.07 -5.65
CA PHE A 47 2.74 1.09 -4.79
C PHE A 47 1.47 1.83 -4.38
N ASN A 48 0.53 2.00 -5.30
CA ASN A 48 -0.75 2.63 -5.01
C ASN A 48 -1.55 1.82 -3.98
N HIS A 49 -1.55 0.49 -4.10
CA HIS A 49 -2.23 -0.37 -3.13
C HIS A 49 -1.59 -0.26 -1.74
N ASP A 50 -0.26 -0.30 -1.65
CA ASP A 50 0.45 -0.17 -0.36
C ASP A 50 0.18 1.20 0.29
N ALA A 51 0.16 2.27 -0.51
CA ALA A 51 -0.18 3.61 -0.03
C ALA A 51 -1.63 3.69 0.47
N TYR A 52 -2.57 3.06 -0.24
CA TYR A 52 -3.97 2.98 0.16
C TYR A 52 -4.13 2.27 1.52
N VAL A 53 -3.51 1.10 1.70
CA VAL A 53 -3.58 0.36 2.97
C VAL A 53 -3.03 1.20 4.13
N ARG A 54 -1.90 1.91 3.93
CA ARG A 54 -1.33 2.82 4.95
C ARG A 54 -2.28 3.96 5.30
N THR A 55 -2.95 4.53 4.30
CA THR A 55 -3.95 5.59 4.52
C THR A 55 -5.13 5.06 5.32
N GLN A 56 -5.65 3.88 5.00
CA GLN A 56 -6.72 3.23 5.76
C GLN A 56 -6.29 2.94 7.20
N ALA A 57 -5.08 2.42 7.42
CA ALA A 57 -4.53 2.19 8.75
C ALA A 57 -4.49 3.49 9.58
N THR A 58 -4.10 4.61 8.95
CA THR A 58 -4.07 5.91 9.61
C THR A 58 -5.47 6.38 9.98
N HIS A 59 -6.45 6.28 9.08
CA HIS A 59 -7.82 6.65 9.36
C HIS A 59 -8.42 5.85 10.52
N ILE A 60 -8.22 4.53 10.52
CA ILE A 60 -8.75 3.67 11.58
C ILE A 60 -8.02 3.92 12.91
N ALA A 61 -6.71 4.22 12.89
CA ALA A 61 -5.99 4.63 14.09
C ALA A 61 -6.54 5.92 14.70
N TYR A 62 -6.88 6.91 13.87
CA TYR A 62 -7.50 8.15 14.37
C TYR A 62 -8.95 7.96 14.83
N ASP A 63 -9.72 7.02 14.24
CA ASP A 63 -11.07 6.71 14.72
C ASP A 63 -11.06 6.29 16.20
N ILE A 64 -10.16 5.39 16.59
CA ILE A 64 -10.07 4.99 18.00
C ILE A 64 -9.56 6.12 18.90
N VAL A 65 -8.66 6.98 18.39
CA VAL A 65 -8.20 8.17 19.15
C VAL A 65 -9.38 9.09 19.44
N ASP A 66 -10.24 9.34 18.47
CA ASP A 66 -11.38 10.23 18.64
C ASP A 66 -12.42 9.64 19.61
N ARG A 67 -12.62 8.32 19.61
CA ARG A 67 -13.43 7.61 20.62
C ARG A 67 -12.81 7.74 22.01
N MET A 68 -11.49 7.58 22.15
CA MET A 68 -10.78 7.78 23.41
C MET A 68 -10.92 9.23 23.89
N ARG A 69 -10.86 10.22 23.00
CA ARG A 69 -11.07 11.64 23.32
C ARG A 69 -12.50 11.94 23.78
N ALA A 70 -13.47 11.27 23.17
CA ALA A 70 -14.86 11.40 23.61
C ALA A 70 -15.10 10.77 24.99
N ASN A 71 -14.21 9.87 25.43
CA ASN A 71 -14.30 9.13 26.68
C ASN A 71 -13.02 9.20 27.51
N THR A 72 -12.46 10.41 27.68
CA THR A 72 -11.15 10.63 28.33
C THR A 72 -11.09 10.10 29.77
N ALA A 73 -12.22 10.13 30.50
CA ALA A 73 -12.28 9.59 31.85
C ALA A 73 -11.95 8.08 31.94
N ASN A 74 -12.15 7.35 30.85
CA ASN A 74 -11.91 5.92 30.76
C ASN A 74 -10.79 5.57 29.76
N ALA A 75 -9.95 6.55 29.34
CA ALA A 75 -8.92 6.34 28.35
C ALA A 75 -7.97 5.17 28.70
N ALA A 76 -7.62 5.00 29.96
CA ALA A 76 -6.78 3.90 30.43
C ALA A 76 -7.42 2.53 30.23
N ALA A 77 -8.74 2.43 30.25
CA ALA A 77 -9.46 1.17 30.09
C ALA A 77 -9.34 0.58 28.66
N TYR A 78 -9.04 1.44 27.65
CA TYR A 78 -8.82 0.97 26.28
C TYR A 78 -7.60 0.04 26.14
N THR A 79 -6.65 0.06 27.08
CA THR A 79 -5.48 -0.83 27.05
C THR A 79 -5.77 -2.23 27.60
N ALA A 80 -6.86 -2.39 28.37
CA ALA A 80 -7.18 -3.63 29.08
C ALA A 80 -8.49 -4.29 28.60
N ALA A 81 -9.21 -3.66 27.67
CA ALA A 81 -10.53 -4.13 27.24
C ALA A 81 -10.43 -5.36 26.35
N ASP A 82 -11.42 -6.26 26.49
CA ASP A 82 -11.53 -7.49 25.70
C ASP A 82 -12.21 -7.23 24.36
N PRO A 83 -11.52 -7.49 23.21
CA PRO A 83 -12.08 -7.28 21.88
C PRO A 83 -13.03 -8.41 21.41
N ASN A 84 -13.35 -9.39 22.25
CA ASN A 84 -14.12 -10.59 21.85
C ASN A 84 -15.64 -10.38 21.78
N LEU A 85 -16.11 -9.15 21.81
CA LEU A 85 -17.52 -8.80 21.63
C LEU A 85 -17.81 -8.49 20.16
N ALA A 86 -19.01 -8.81 19.68
CA ALA A 86 -19.46 -8.32 18.38
C ALA A 86 -19.71 -6.81 18.43
N CYS A 87 -19.33 -6.08 17.38
CA CYS A 87 -19.54 -4.64 17.31
C CYS A 87 -21.04 -4.29 17.29
N ASP A 88 -21.45 -3.44 18.23
CA ASP A 88 -22.75 -2.78 18.25
C ASP A 88 -22.54 -1.27 18.30
N PRO A 89 -22.68 -0.54 17.18
CA PRO A 89 -22.41 0.89 17.12
C PRO A 89 -23.41 1.73 17.91
N THR A 90 -24.49 1.14 18.45
CA THR A 90 -25.49 1.84 19.27
C THR A 90 -25.11 1.91 20.74
N VAL A 91 -24.09 1.17 21.17
CA VAL A 91 -23.62 1.09 22.55
C VAL A 91 -22.26 1.78 22.65
N SER A 92 -22.18 2.82 23.47
CA SER A 92 -20.92 3.53 23.72
C SER A 92 -20.30 3.05 25.03
N THR A 93 -19.50 2.01 24.95
CA THR A 93 -18.65 1.52 26.03
C THR A 93 -17.23 1.25 25.49
N VAL A 94 -16.22 1.27 26.36
CA VAL A 94 -14.82 1.01 25.96
C VAL A 94 -14.69 -0.34 25.22
N ASN A 95 -15.36 -1.40 25.71
CA ASN A 95 -15.31 -2.69 25.05
C ASN A 95 -15.95 -2.67 23.69
N MET A 96 -17.05 -1.93 23.53
CA MET A 96 -17.76 -1.84 22.26
C MET A 96 -16.99 -1.00 21.25
N ASP A 97 -16.40 0.11 21.68
CA ASP A 97 -15.52 0.94 20.84
C ASP A 97 -14.36 0.13 20.27
N LEU A 98 -13.73 -0.70 21.12
CA LEU A 98 -12.66 -1.58 20.71
C LEU A 98 -13.13 -2.70 19.77
N SER A 99 -14.27 -3.35 20.07
CA SER A 99 -14.82 -4.39 19.19
C SER A 99 -15.10 -3.84 17.80
N CYS A 100 -15.76 -2.67 17.71
CA CYS A 100 -16.02 -2.01 16.43
C CYS A 100 -14.74 -1.58 15.71
N TRP A 101 -13.72 -1.16 16.45
CA TRP A 101 -12.42 -0.82 15.89
C TRP A 101 -11.69 -2.04 15.32
N TYR A 102 -11.69 -3.18 16.03
CA TYR A 102 -11.09 -4.41 15.53
C TYR A 102 -11.84 -4.97 14.31
N ASP A 103 -13.17 -4.92 14.31
CA ASP A 103 -13.97 -5.32 13.16
C ASP A 103 -13.69 -4.41 11.94
N GLY A 104 -13.55 -3.11 12.18
CA GLY A 104 -13.14 -2.14 11.15
C GLY A 104 -11.75 -2.43 10.58
N LEU A 105 -10.78 -2.78 11.43
CA LEU A 105 -9.43 -3.17 11.01
C LEU A 105 -9.47 -4.44 10.15
N ALA A 106 -10.19 -5.47 10.59
CA ALA A 106 -10.29 -6.75 9.89
C ALA A 106 -10.99 -6.60 8.52
N ALA A 107 -11.98 -5.71 8.43
CA ALA A 107 -12.74 -5.47 7.20
C ALA A 107 -11.97 -4.61 6.18
N ALA A 108 -11.23 -3.59 6.64
CA ALA A 108 -10.61 -2.61 5.75
C ALA A 108 -9.18 -2.97 5.33
N ILE A 109 -8.47 -3.74 6.12
CA ILE A 109 -7.03 -4.00 5.95
C ILE A 109 -6.75 -5.50 5.94
N PRO A 110 -6.02 -6.04 4.95
CA PRO A 110 -5.70 -7.47 4.88
C PRO A 110 -4.94 -7.97 6.12
N GLY A 111 -5.58 -8.84 6.91
CA GLY A 111 -5.04 -9.34 8.17
C GLY A 111 -4.84 -8.25 9.22
N GLY A 112 -5.67 -7.19 9.15
CA GLY A 112 -5.62 -6.06 10.05
C GLY A 112 -5.78 -6.47 11.51
N ASN A 113 -4.90 -5.95 12.37
CA ASN A 113 -4.93 -6.13 13.80
C ASN A 113 -4.43 -4.86 14.49
N GLY A 114 -4.84 -4.65 15.72
CA GLY A 114 -4.49 -3.47 16.49
C GLY A 114 -4.00 -3.80 17.88
N LEU A 115 -3.32 -2.84 18.51
CA LEU A 115 -2.91 -2.89 19.88
C LEU A 115 -2.86 -1.47 20.44
N ILE A 116 -3.40 -1.28 21.64
CA ILE A 116 -3.31 -0.03 22.37
C ILE A 116 -2.53 -0.28 23.64
N THR A 117 -1.47 0.48 23.87
CA THR A 117 -0.65 0.36 25.07
C THR A 117 -0.46 1.75 25.69
N ALA A 118 -0.39 1.81 27.02
CA ALA A 118 0.00 3.03 27.70
C ALA A 118 1.47 3.33 27.37
N ASN A 119 1.75 4.57 27.01
CA ASN A 119 3.12 5.03 26.80
C ASN A 119 3.80 5.32 28.13
N ALA A 120 5.13 5.26 28.17
CA ALA A 120 5.91 5.61 29.36
C ALA A 120 5.71 7.07 29.79
N THR A 121 5.32 7.96 28.89
CA THR A 121 4.94 9.33 29.16
C THR A 121 3.49 9.38 29.67
N ALA A 122 3.26 9.97 30.83
CA ALA A 122 1.93 10.03 31.44
C ALA A 122 0.88 10.62 30.49
N ASN A 123 -0.27 9.98 30.43
CA ASN A 123 -1.42 10.33 29.59
C ASN A 123 -1.21 10.20 28.08
N PHE A 124 -0.13 9.57 27.61
CA PHE A 124 0.04 9.21 26.21
C PHE A 124 -0.25 7.71 25.98
N PHE A 125 -0.75 7.42 24.81
CA PHE A 125 -1.05 6.06 24.38
C PHE A 125 -0.38 5.78 23.05
N ASP A 126 0.14 4.56 22.89
CA ASP A 126 0.68 4.06 21.65
C ASP A 126 -0.36 3.17 20.97
N ILE A 127 -0.87 3.64 19.83
CA ILE A 127 -1.81 2.91 19.00
C ILE A 127 -1.03 2.27 17.87
N THR A 128 -0.99 0.95 17.86
CA THR A 128 -0.27 0.17 16.85
C THR A 128 -1.25 -0.56 15.97
N VAL A 129 -1.20 -0.31 14.67
CA VAL A 129 -1.93 -1.07 13.65
C VAL A 129 -0.96 -1.96 12.90
N ARG A 130 -1.35 -3.21 12.68
CA ARG A 130 -0.59 -4.24 12.00
C ARG A 130 -1.38 -4.80 10.84
N TRP A 131 -0.70 -5.12 9.72
CA TRP A 131 -1.34 -5.74 8.56
C TRP A 131 -0.37 -6.63 7.79
N THR A 132 -0.93 -7.56 7.01
CA THR A 132 -0.13 -8.41 6.14
C THR A 132 0.27 -7.65 4.88
N ASP A 133 1.58 -7.63 4.59
CA ASP A 133 2.10 -7.11 3.32
C ASP A 133 2.23 -8.27 2.33
N ARG A 134 1.63 -8.11 1.16
CA ARG A 134 1.70 -9.11 0.08
C ARG A 134 3.05 -9.13 -0.64
N THR A 135 3.88 -8.11 -0.43
CA THR A 135 5.18 -8.01 -1.07
C THR A 135 6.24 -7.54 -0.09
N PRO A 136 6.98 -8.45 0.56
CA PRO A 136 8.18 -8.07 1.28
C PRO A 136 9.17 -7.44 0.27
N ARG A 137 9.49 -6.18 0.47
CA ARG A 137 10.52 -5.50 -0.34
C ARG A 137 11.63 -5.02 0.57
N ASP A 138 12.84 -5.29 0.16
CA ASP A 138 13.91 -4.39 0.51
C ASP A 138 13.80 -3.14 -0.37
N PHE A 139 14.14 -2.00 0.18
CA PHE A 139 14.09 -0.71 -0.53
C PHE A 139 15.11 -0.62 -1.69
N GLY A 140 15.84 -1.69 -1.99
CA GLY A 140 16.84 -1.80 -3.06
C GLY A 140 16.31 -2.33 -4.39
N GLY A 141 14.99 -2.58 -4.54
CA GLY A 141 14.37 -2.96 -5.82
C GLY A 141 14.52 -4.44 -6.22
N GLY A 142 15.08 -5.29 -5.37
CA GLY A 142 15.10 -6.73 -5.55
C GLY A 142 13.80 -7.39 -5.08
N VAL A 143 13.40 -8.50 -5.73
CA VAL A 143 12.36 -9.38 -5.21
C VAL A 143 12.96 -10.15 -4.03
N VAL A 144 12.77 -9.64 -2.82
CA VAL A 144 13.20 -10.36 -1.64
C VAL A 144 12.17 -11.41 -1.30
N ARG A 145 12.63 -12.62 -1.04
CA ARG A 145 11.83 -13.67 -0.43
C ARG A 145 11.18 -13.12 0.85
N ALA A 146 9.90 -13.41 1.02
CA ALA A 146 9.19 -13.08 2.25
C ALA A 146 9.99 -13.59 3.47
N PRO A 147 10.21 -12.76 4.51
CA PRO A 147 10.83 -13.24 5.73
C PRO A 147 10.11 -14.47 6.23
N SER A 148 10.85 -15.55 6.46
CA SER A 148 10.31 -16.85 6.89
C SER A 148 10.55 -17.11 8.37
N THR A 149 11.28 -16.22 9.03
CA THR A 149 11.62 -16.32 10.45
C THR A 149 11.40 -15.00 11.18
N ALA A 150 11.20 -15.09 12.49
CA ALA A 150 11.06 -13.92 13.36
C ALA A 150 12.31 -12.99 13.29
N GLY A 151 13.51 -13.57 13.19
CA GLY A 151 14.77 -12.83 13.09
C GLY A 151 14.87 -12.02 11.79
N GLU A 152 14.53 -12.63 10.66
CA GLU A 152 14.52 -11.93 9.35
C GLU A 152 13.50 -10.80 9.33
N CYS A 153 12.31 -11.04 9.90
CA CYS A 153 11.25 -10.04 9.98
C CYS A 153 11.63 -8.87 10.89
N GLY A 154 12.16 -9.17 12.07
CA GLY A 154 12.56 -8.16 13.05
C GLY A 154 13.75 -7.30 12.63
N ALA A 155 14.55 -7.75 11.67
CA ALA A 155 15.64 -6.96 11.09
C ALA A 155 15.14 -5.83 10.17
N ILE A 156 13.87 -5.85 9.76
CA ILE A 156 13.27 -4.85 8.88
C ILE A 156 12.48 -3.86 9.73
N ALA A 157 12.85 -2.59 9.69
CA ALA A 157 12.15 -1.53 10.42
C ALA A 157 10.66 -1.46 10.07
N GLY A 158 9.82 -1.33 11.09
CA GLY A 158 8.36 -1.27 10.91
C GLY A 158 7.72 -2.63 10.58
N ARG A 159 8.40 -3.73 10.87
CA ARG A 159 7.88 -5.09 10.72
C ARG A 159 7.69 -5.79 12.07
N PHE A 160 6.72 -6.66 12.10
CA PHE A 160 6.36 -7.47 13.26
C PHE A 160 6.15 -8.94 12.83
N TRP A 161 6.73 -9.87 13.60
CA TRP A 161 6.52 -11.29 13.38
C TRP A 161 5.30 -11.77 14.14
N ASN A 162 4.31 -12.28 13.42
CA ASN A 162 3.15 -12.96 14.03
C ASN A 162 3.45 -14.46 14.17
N ALA A 163 3.76 -14.90 15.38
CA ALA A 163 4.08 -16.30 15.67
C ALA A 163 2.87 -17.24 15.51
N GLY A 164 1.63 -16.73 15.60
CA GLY A 164 0.43 -17.56 15.50
C GLY A 164 0.18 -18.09 14.09
N ASN A 165 0.53 -17.33 13.08
CA ASN A 165 0.38 -17.72 11.67
C ASN A 165 1.70 -17.71 10.87
N ASN A 166 2.84 -17.53 11.53
CA ASN A 166 4.18 -17.48 10.93
C ASN A 166 4.29 -16.46 9.79
N THR A 167 3.73 -15.27 9.96
CA THR A 167 3.76 -14.21 8.96
C THR A 167 4.50 -12.96 9.46
N CYS A 168 5.22 -12.32 8.55
CA CYS A 168 5.82 -11.02 8.79
C CYS A 168 4.83 -9.93 8.39
N MET A 169 4.42 -9.13 9.37
CA MET A 169 3.42 -8.07 9.20
C MET A 169 4.09 -6.70 9.18
N VAL A 170 3.50 -5.76 8.47
CA VAL A 170 3.84 -4.33 8.61
C VAL A 170 3.17 -3.81 9.88
N GLN A 171 3.87 -2.98 10.63
CA GLN A 171 3.26 -2.25 11.74
C GLN A 171 3.55 -0.76 11.64
N GLN A 172 2.60 0.02 12.10
CA GLN A 172 2.74 1.46 12.27
C GLN A 172 2.16 1.84 13.63
N THR A 173 2.88 2.70 14.36
CA THR A 173 2.50 3.13 15.70
C THR A 173 2.38 4.65 15.74
N TRP A 174 1.33 5.13 16.38
CA TRP A 174 1.08 6.54 16.65
C TRP A 174 1.06 6.73 18.17
N THR A 175 1.88 7.65 18.66
CA THR A 175 1.82 8.11 20.05
C THR A 175 0.88 9.29 20.11
N VAL A 176 -0.17 9.16 20.89
CA VAL A 176 -1.25 10.15 20.96
C VAL A 176 -1.59 10.51 22.38
N TRP A 177 -2.06 11.73 22.56
CA TRP A 177 -2.74 12.18 23.76
C TRP A 177 -4.24 12.27 23.45
N PRO A 178 -5.09 11.50 24.12
CA PRO A 178 -6.51 11.50 23.87
C PRO A 178 -7.23 12.70 24.47
#